data_88848362dfbc48113805ab0e07a50d82
#
_entry.id   88848362dfbc48113805ab0e07a50d82
#
_cell.length_a   1.000
_cell.length_b   1.000
_cell.length_c   1.000
_cell.angle_alpha   90.00
_cell.angle_beta   90.00
_cell.angle_gamma   90.00
#
_symmetry.space_group_name_H-M   'P 1'
#
loop_
_entity.id
_entity.type
_entity.pdbx_description
1 polymer ?
#
loop_
_entity_poly.entity_id
_entity_poly.type
_entity_poly.pdbx_seq_one_letter_code
_entity_poly.pdbx_strand_id
1 'polypeptide(L)'
;NILKERHNVAPVHSYYEMQLLMNRFPNEIVLYVAKCKSEILAGSWVFITPAVVHTQYLAASDLGKKLGAEDLLIDWLISERFQAAKYFDFGISTENGGSILNKGLIFEKEGFGARSVCYDAYMIKVDDVLEKTKGLV
;
A
#
# COMPACT_ATOMS: atom_id res chain seq x y z
N ASN A 1 -2.32 11.85 11.46
CA ASN A 1 -1.29 12.04 12.50
C ASN A 1 -0.57 10.76 12.89
N ILE A 2 -1.22 9.57 12.83
CA ILE A 2 -0.62 8.29 13.24
C ILE A 2 0.71 8.00 12.51
N LEU A 3 0.79 8.21 11.21
CA LEU A 3 2.02 8.00 10.42
C LEU A 3 3.16 8.93 10.89
N LYS A 4 2.87 10.20 11.14
CA LYS A 4 3.86 11.16 11.61
C LYS A 4 4.34 10.86 13.03
N GLU A 5 3.45 10.45 13.91
CA GLU A 5 3.76 10.13 15.31
C GLU A 5 4.58 8.85 15.46
N ARG A 6 4.37 7.84 14.58
CA ARG A 6 5.01 6.52 14.72
C ARG A 6 6.24 6.30 13.86
N HIS A 7 6.25 6.85 12.65
CA HIS A 7 7.32 6.59 11.69
C HIS A 7 8.21 7.80 11.43
N ASN A 8 7.92 8.94 12.08
CA ASN A 8 8.58 10.23 11.82
C ASN A 8 8.64 10.60 10.33
N VAL A 9 7.70 10.06 9.54
CA VAL A 9 7.58 10.26 8.10
C VAL A 9 6.28 11.01 7.84
N ALA A 10 6.37 12.10 7.09
CA ALA A 10 5.17 12.79 6.63
C ALA A 10 4.47 11.91 5.58
N PRO A 11 3.13 11.79 5.62
CA PRO A 11 2.39 11.18 4.52
C PRO A 11 2.73 11.88 3.20
N VAL A 12 2.81 11.11 2.11
CA VAL A 12 3.05 11.66 0.77
C VAL A 12 1.93 12.64 0.36
N HIS A 13 0.70 12.37 0.82
CA HIS A 13 -0.46 13.22 0.57
C HIS A 13 -0.84 14.01 1.82
N SER A 14 -1.07 15.31 1.67
CA SER A 14 -1.71 16.12 2.70
C SER A 14 -3.20 15.75 2.86
N TYR A 15 -3.79 16.13 4.00
CA TYR A 15 -5.24 15.96 4.21
C TYR A 15 -6.08 16.61 3.10
N TYR A 16 -5.67 17.78 2.63
CA TYR A 16 -6.37 18.50 1.57
C TYR A 16 -6.32 17.75 0.24
N GLU A 17 -5.16 17.20 -0.13
CA GLU A 17 -5.02 16.38 -1.34
C GLU A 17 -5.83 15.10 -1.26
N MET A 18 -5.84 14.42 -0.11
CA MET A 18 -6.69 13.25 0.09
C MET A 18 -8.17 13.57 -0.11
N GLN A 19 -8.63 14.67 0.48
CA GLN A 19 -10.02 15.13 0.36
C GLN A 19 -10.35 15.51 -1.09
N LEU A 20 -9.47 16.21 -1.77
CA LEU A 20 -9.63 16.57 -3.18
C LEU A 20 -9.74 15.33 -4.07
N LEU A 21 -8.86 14.35 -3.87
CA LEU A 21 -8.85 13.09 -4.63
C LEU A 21 -10.13 12.28 -4.39
N MET A 22 -10.57 12.13 -3.14
CA MET A 22 -11.82 11.43 -2.83
C MET A 22 -13.06 12.13 -3.41
N ASN A 23 -13.08 13.47 -3.43
CA ASN A 23 -14.17 14.22 -4.05
C ASN A 23 -14.17 14.09 -5.57
N ARG A 24 -13.01 13.99 -6.18
CA ARG A 24 -12.85 13.89 -7.65
C ARG A 24 -13.08 12.47 -8.17
N PHE A 25 -12.77 11.47 -7.36
CA PHE A 25 -12.85 10.05 -7.69
C PHE A 25 -13.57 9.28 -6.57
N PRO A 26 -14.89 9.57 -6.33
CA PRO A 26 -15.59 9.05 -5.15
C PRO A 26 -15.82 7.54 -5.14
N ASN A 27 -15.76 6.90 -6.30
CA ASN A 27 -15.92 5.45 -6.43
C ASN A 27 -14.57 4.71 -6.46
N GLU A 28 -13.52 5.37 -6.88
CA GLU A 28 -12.19 4.81 -7.08
C GLU A 28 -11.25 5.05 -5.88
N ILE A 29 -11.51 6.11 -5.09
CA ILE A 29 -10.67 6.48 -3.95
C ILE A 29 -11.54 6.60 -2.70
N VAL A 30 -11.49 5.58 -1.85
CA VAL A 30 -12.41 5.44 -0.73
C VAL A 30 -11.65 5.18 0.57
N LEU A 31 -12.12 5.83 1.64
CA LEU A 31 -11.65 5.54 2.99
C LEU A 31 -12.61 4.54 3.67
N TYR A 32 -12.09 3.37 4.01
CA TYR A 32 -12.78 2.40 4.85
C TYR A 32 -12.29 2.51 6.29
N VAL A 33 -13.20 2.35 7.25
CA VAL A 33 -12.86 2.46 8.67
C VAL A 33 -13.53 1.36 9.49
N ALA A 34 -12.78 0.81 10.44
CA ALA A 34 -13.31 -0.03 11.51
C ALA A 34 -13.65 0.85 12.72
N LYS A 35 -14.87 0.75 13.21
CA LYS A 35 -15.38 1.52 14.35
C LYS A 35 -15.88 0.63 15.47
N CYS A 36 -15.64 1.05 16.70
CA CYS A 36 -16.36 0.53 17.86
C CYS A 36 -17.14 1.67 18.49
N LYS A 37 -18.48 1.57 18.48
CA LYS A 37 -19.39 2.67 18.87
C LYS A 37 -19.09 3.93 18.02
N SER A 38 -18.66 5.02 18.65
CA SER A 38 -18.30 6.28 17.97
C SER A 38 -16.81 6.42 17.68
N GLU A 39 -15.97 5.50 18.15
CA GLU A 39 -14.52 5.58 18.03
C GLU A 39 -14.03 4.87 16.77
N ILE A 40 -13.18 5.53 15.98
CA ILE A 40 -12.48 4.92 14.83
C ILE A 40 -11.24 4.22 15.36
N LEU A 41 -11.16 2.91 15.15
CA LEU A 41 -10.07 2.05 15.61
C LEU A 41 -9.03 1.79 14.55
N ALA A 42 -9.45 1.64 13.29
CA ALA A 42 -8.56 1.46 12.14
C ALA A 42 -9.14 2.14 10.89
N GLY A 43 -8.29 2.40 9.91
CA GLY A 43 -8.68 2.95 8.62
C GLY A 43 -7.73 2.54 7.51
N SER A 44 -8.29 2.30 6.33
CA SER A 44 -7.56 2.05 5.10
C SER A 44 -8.04 2.98 4.00
N TRP A 45 -7.13 3.71 3.40
CA TRP A 45 -7.40 4.53 2.22
C TRP A 45 -7.05 3.73 0.98
N VAL A 46 -8.07 3.42 0.18
CA VAL A 46 -8.00 2.41 -0.86
C VAL A 46 -8.18 3.06 -2.22
N PHE A 47 -7.35 2.67 -3.18
CA PHE A 47 -7.47 3.02 -4.59
C PHE A 47 -8.00 1.80 -5.35
N ILE A 48 -9.09 1.99 -6.09
CA ILE A 48 -9.82 0.93 -6.76
C ILE A 48 -9.72 1.12 -8.26
N THR A 49 -9.24 0.10 -8.95
CA THR A 49 -9.22 0.00 -10.41
C THR A 49 -10.03 -1.24 -10.84
N PRO A 50 -10.32 -1.42 -12.13
CA PRO A 50 -11.05 -2.61 -12.58
C PRO A 50 -10.38 -3.95 -12.23
N ALA A 51 -9.06 -3.97 -12.02
CA ALA A 51 -8.30 -5.19 -11.76
C ALA A 51 -7.65 -5.24 -10.38
N VAL A 52 -7.35 -4.10 -9.79
CA VAL A 52 -6.53 -4.00 -8.57
C VAL A 52 -7.20 -3.12 -7.55
N VAL A 53 -7.24 -3.57 -6.32
CA VAL A 53 -7.58 -2.80 -5.13
C VAL A 53 -6.29 -2.58 -4.35
N HIS A 54 -5.82 -1.32 -4.27
CA HIS A 54 -4.56 -0.96 -3.64
C HIS A 54 -4.79 -0.24 -2.31
N THR A 55 -4.16 -0.71 -1.24
CA THR A 55 -4.16 -0.05 0.06
C THR A 55 -3.05 1.00 0.12
N GLN A 56 -3.40 2.26 -0.16
CA GLN A 56 -2.43 3.38 -0.17
C GLN A 56 -1.95 3.73 1.23
N TYR A 57 -2.85 3.74 2.19
CA TYR A 57 -2.54 3.93 3.61
C TYR A 57 -3.36 2.97 4.46
N LEU A 58 -2.72 2.45 5.48
CA LEU A 58 -3.32 1.61 6.51
C LEU A 58 -2.84 2.10 7.87
N ALA A 59 -3.74 2.26 8.81
CA ALA A 59 -3.39 2.73 10.14
C ALA A 59 -4.44 2.33 11.18
N ALA A 60 -3.98 2.04 12.40
CA ALA A 60 -4.82 1.80 13.54
C ALA A 60 -4.40 2.63 14.75
N SER A 61 -5.38 3.00 15.59
CA SER A 61 -5.14 3.58 16.91
C SER A 61 -4.47 2.56 17.83
N ASP A 62 -3.95 3.00 18.98
CA ASP A 62 -3.35 2.07 19.96
C ASP A 62 -4.38 1.06 20.50
N LEU A 63 -5.61 1.50 20.70
CA LEU A 63 -6.70 0.61 21.06
C LEU A 63 -7.06 -0.32 19.91
N GLY A 64 -7.12 0.20 18.68
CA GLY A 64 -7.38 -0.59 17.47
C GLY A 64 -6.39 -1.72 17.28
N LYS A 65 -5.10 -1.45 17.49
CA LYS A 65 -4.05 -2.49 17.44
C LYS A 65 -4.23 -3.57 18.50
N LYS A 66 -4.52 -3.18 19.74
CA LYS A 66 -4.78 -4.14 20.83
C LYS A 66 -5.99 -5.03 20.57
N LEU A 67 -6.95 -4.53 19.82
CA LEU A 67 -8.19 -5.23 19.49
C LEU A 67 -8.14 -5.95 18.12
N GLY A 68 -7.04 -5.87 17.38
CA GLY A 68 -6.94 -6.44 16.04
C GLY A 68 -7.86 -5.77 15.00
N ALA A 69 -8.18 -4.49 15.19
CA ALA A 69 -9.14 -3.79 14.32
C ALA A 69 -8.61 -3.58 12.90
N GLU A 70 -7.30 -3.51 12.74
CA GLU A 70 -6.63 -3.42 11.43
C GLU A 70 -6.75 -4.75 10.68
N ASP A 71 -6.46 -5.86 11.36
CA ASP A 71 -6.58 -7.20 10.79
C ASP A 71 -8.01 -7.51 10.38
N LEU A 72 -8.98 -7.17 11.23
CA LEU A 72 -10.40 -7.31 10.93
C LEU A 72 -10.82 -6.48 9.71
N LEU A 73 -10.32 -5.24 9.60
CA LEU A 73 -10.63 -4.37 8.46
C LEU A 73 -10.07 -4.94 7.17
N ILE A 74 -8.83 -5.40 7.16
CA ILE A 74 -8.19 -6.02 5.99
C ILE A 74 -8.88 -7.32 5.60
N ASP A 75 -9.16 -8.19 6.55
CA ASP A 75 -9.86 -9.43 6.30
C ASP A 75 -11.22 -9.17 5.64
N TRP A 76 -12.00 -8.24 6.17
CA TRP A 76 -13.27 -7.84 5.59
C TRP A 76 -13.14 -7.22 4.19
N LEU A 77 -12.11 -6.40 3.96
CA LEU A 77 -11.85 -5.82 2.64
C LEU A 77 -11.57 -6.90 1.60
N ILE A 78 -10.81 -7.93 1.94
CA ILE A 78 -10.42 -9.01 1.04
C ILE A 78 -11.57 -10.01 0.86
N SER A 79 -12.15 -10.50 1.96
CA SER A 79 -13.08 -11.63 1.95
C SER A 79 -14.52 -11.24 1.57
N GLU A 80 -14.92 -10.00 1.87
CA GLU A 80 -16.30 -9.55 1.68
C GLU A 80 -16.40 -8.41 0.65
N ARG A 81 -15.70 -7.28 0.91
CA ARG A 81 -15.91 -6.07 0.11
C ARG A 81 -15.36 -6.18 -1.30
N PHE A 82 -14.19 -6.80 -1.48
CA PHE A 82 -13.47 -6.92 -2.73
C PHE A 82 -13.18 -8.37 -3.13
N GLN A 83 -14.01 -9.30 -2.71
CA GLN A 83 -13.88 -10.72 -3.02
C GLN A 83 -13.75 -11.00 -4.53
N ALA A 84 -14.39 -10.20 -5.38
CA ALA A 84 -14.33 -10.33 -6.83
C ALA A 84 -13.15 -9.60 -7.49
N ALA A 85 -12.33 -8.87 -6.72
CA ALA A 85 -11.16 -8.21 -7.27
C ALA A 85 -10.12 -9.22 -7.74
N LYS A 86 -9.50 -8.96 -8.89
CA LYS A 86 -8.46 -9.86 -9.41
C LYS A 86 -7.21 -9.86 -8.53
N TYR A 87 -6.86 -8.68 -8.00
CA TYR A 87 -5.72 -8.50 -7.09
C TYR A 87 -6.07 -7.55 -5.96
N PHE A 88 -5.62 -7.89 -4.76
CA PHE A 88 -5.57 -6.98 -3.62
C PHE A 88 -4.10 -6.68 -3.33
N ASP A 89 -3.71 -5.41 -3.48
CA ASP A 89 -2.33 -4.97 -3.40
C ASP A 89 -2.06 -4.18 -2.11
N PHE A 90 -1.14 -4.69 -1.31
CA PHE A 90 -0.67 -4.05 -0.08
C PHE A 90 0.46 -3.03 -0.31
N GLY A 91 0.84 -2.78 -1.55
CA GLY A 91 1.99 -1.94 -1.87
C GLY A 91 3.34 -2.57 -1.51
N ILE A 92 4.38 -1.75 -1.56
CA ILE A 92 5.76 -2.19 -1.40
C ILE A 92 6.06 -2.67 0.03
N SER A 93 7.02 -3.61 0.14
CA SER A 93 7.59 -4.08 1.42
C SER A 93 9.11 -3.83 1.46
N THR A 94 9.56 -2.79 0.78
CA THR A 94 10.96 -2.41 0.70
C THR A 94 11.16 -0.98 1.18
N GLU A 95 12.36 -0.70 1.62
CA GLU A 95 12.85 0.60 2.07
C GLU A 95 14.03 1.03 1.20
N ASN A 96 14.47 2.27 1.39
CA ASN A 96 15.66 2.83 0.77
C ASN A 96 15.68 2.64 -0.77
N GLY A 97 14.58 3.03 -1.43
CA GLY A 97 14.45 2.93 -2.89
C GLY A 97 14.43 1.50 -3.44
N GLY A 98 13.98 0.54 -2.63
CA GLY A 98 13.88 -0.86 -3.03
C GLY A 98 15.07 -1.73 -2.67
N SER A 99 16.13 -1.15 -2.09
CA SER A 99 17.38 -1.86 -1.80
C SER A 99 17.37 -2.68 -0.50
N ILE A 100 16.41 -2.42 0.39
CA ILE A 100 16.29 -3.11 1.69
C ILE A 100 14.89 -3.70 1.83
N LEU A 101 14.82 -5.01 2.10
CA LEU A 101 13.56 -5.69 2.42
C LEU A 101 13.15 -5.41 3.87
N ASN A 102 11.96 -4.85 4.07
CA ASN A 102 11.34 -4.78 5.40
C ASN A 102 10.67 -6.13 5.72
N LYS A 103 11.41 -6.97 6.48
CA LYS A 103 10.98 -8.33 6.83
C LYS A 103 9.72 -8.37 7.69
N GLY A 104 9.51 -7.38 8.56
CA GLY A 104 8.31 -7.29 9.39
C GLY A 104 7.07 -7.01 8.55
N LEU A 105 7.18 -6.05 7.64
CA LEU A 105 6.08 -5.65 6.77
C LEU A 105 5.69 -6.75 5.77
N ILE A 106 6.66 -7.47 5.21
CA ILE A 106 6.35 -8.58 4.30
C ILE A 106 5.71 -9.75 5.05
N PHE A 107 6.19 -10.07 6.26
CA PHE A 107 5.63 -11.12 7.10
C PHE A 107 4.16 -10.84 7.45
N GLU A 108 3.84 -9.60 7.81
CA GLU A 108 2.48 -9.16 8.09
C GLU A 108 1.56 -9.36 6.86
N LYS A 109 1.99 -8.89 5.69
CA LYS A 109 1.23 -9.03 4.44
C LYS A 109 1.05 -10.49 4.02
N GLU A 110 2.07 -11.32 4.19
CA GLU A 110 2.00 -12.76 3.92
C GLU A 110 1.04 -13.48 4.89
N GLY A 111 0.85 -12.96 6.11
CA GLY A 111 -0.16 -13.42 7.05
C GLY A 111 -1.59 -13.36 6.51
N PHE A 112 -1.89 -12.40 5.64
CA PHE A 112 -3.15 -12.29 4.89
C PHE A 112 -3.18 -13.11 3.60
N GLY A 113 -2.20 -13.97 3.35
CA GLY A 113 -2.11 -14.79 2.15
C GLY A 113 -1.46 -14.10 0.95
N ALA A 114 -0.92 -12.88 1.12
CA ALA A 114 -0.23 -12.19 0.04
C ALA A 114 1.04 -12.94 -0.42
N ARG A 115 1.45 -12.65 -1.65
CA ARG A 115 2.72 -13.11 -2.23
C ARG A 115 3.42 -11.94 -2.89
N SER A 116 4.74 -11.90 -2.72
CA SER A 116 5.56 -10.84 -3.31
C SER A 116 5.69 -11.02 -4.82
N VAL A 117 5.65 -9.89 -5.52
CA VAL A 117 6.02 -9.78 -6.93
C VAL A 117 7.24 -8.88 -7.01
N CYS A 118 8.32 -9.36 -7.63
CA CYS A 118 9.50 -8.57 -7.86
C CYS A 118 9.36 -7.74 -9.14
N TYR A 119 9.69 -6.48 -9.06
CA TYR A 119 9.83 -5.59 -10.22
C TYR A 119 11.31 -5.34 -10.42
N ASP A 120 11.86 -5.90 -11.50
CA ASP A 120 13.27 -5.74 -11.80
C ASP A 120 13.56 -4.33 -12.32
N ALA A 121 14.64 -3.74 -11.84
CA ALA A 121 15.18 -2.51 -12.39
C ALA A 121 16.49 -2.80 -13.12
N TYR A 122 16.55 -2.38 -14.39
CA TYR A 122 17.72 -2.59 -15.22
C TYR A 122 18.44 -1.24 -15.46
N MET A 123 19.75 -1.23 -15.31
CA MET A 123 20.60 -0.09 -15.61
C MET A 123 21.66 -0.50 -16.63
N ILE A 124 21.72 0.19 -17.75
CA ILE A 124 22.71 -0.02 -18.79
C ILE A 124 23.46 1.30 -18.99
N LYS A 125 24.79 1.28 -18.90
CA LYS A 125 25.61 2.42 -19.27
C LYS A 125 25.65 2.53 -20.79
N VAL A 126 25.37 3.72 -21.32
CA VAL A 126 25.31 3.96 -22.79
C VAL A 126 26.64 3.63 -23.46
N ASP A 127 27.75 3.95 -22.81
CA ASP A 127 29.10 3.69 -23.34
C ASP A 127 29.36 2.19 -23.52
N ASP A 128 28.90 1.34 -22.60
CA ASP A 128 29.02 -0.12 -22.67
C ASP A 128 28.26 -0.71 -23.89
N VAL A 129 27.13 -0.08 -24.25
CA VAL A 129 26.32 -0.48 -25.42
C VAL A 129 27.03 -0.04 -26.72
N LEU A 130 27.55 1.17 -26.77
CA LEU A 130 28.23 1.71 -27.95
C LEU A 130 29.53 0.93 -28.28
N GLU A 131 30.27 0.47 -27.27
CA GLU A 131 31.44 -0.38 -27.48
C GLU A 131 31.07 -1.75 -28.05
N LYS A 132 30.03 -2.39 -27.56
CA LYS A 132 29.57 -3.70 -28.01
C LYS A 132 28.93 -3.69 -29.39
N THR A 133 28.42 -2.56 -29.85
CA THR A 133 27.80 -2.41 -31.20
C THR A 133 28.75 -1.96 -32.27
N LYS A 134 29.96 -1.47 -31.96
CA LYS A 134 31.00 -1.06 -32.93
C LYS A 134 31.48 -2.16 -33.88
N GLY A 135 31.06 -3.40 -33.72
CA GLY A 135 31.37 -4.53 -34.57
C GLY A 135 30.18 -5.13 -35.32
N LEU A 136 29.00 -4.51 -35.25
CA LEU A 136 27.75 -5.01 -35.84
C LEU A 136 27.25 -4.19 -37.06
N VAL A 137 28.04 -3.20 -37.51
CA VAL A 137 27.76 -2.40 -38.73
C VAL A 137 28.86 -2.61 -39.72
#